data_5830aea6f8c2ee17e61115b1e8d0bcab
#
_entry.id   5830aea6f8c2ee17e61115b1e8d0bcab
#
_cell.length_a   1.000
_cell.length_b   1.000
_cell.length_c   1.000
_cell.angle_alpha   90.00
_cell.angle_beta   90.00
_cell.angle_gamma   90.00
#
_symmetry.space_group_name_H-M   'P 1'
#
loop_
_entity.id
_entity.type
_entity.pdbx_description
1 polymer ?
#
loop_
_entity_poly.entity_id
_entity_poly.type
_entity_poly.pdbx_seq_one_letter_code
_entity_poly.pdbx_strand_id
1 'polypeptide(L)'
;DHSDNGLIDGCNFYFPSCHKRMLGIIDTPPDISIFSNSKNGTVIRSAFRYTDGSALEMYSDGHTIEDCYFYHIDYTATDLNGLMTTIQMGGAGNIFRKNTMHKLGASATLNPGNEALIEFNNIYDTGHMQSDGAIIQCMVGQQPGVEIRYNWLHDTIKYGARFDGNGEGNNGLMHHNVIWNVEGGIMVKGYDHSLYNNTAFDNGSKNDIIVMIDQGGNQGTSTKNNAANKISGHRSGTYSDYPVPGNYENNWNGYETGTDIKSLLMDPENYDFRPLPNSLLVNAGINIEGITDDYVGEAPDIGAYEHGGEFWRAGISWDLSTTFGDNFHPPNLLYSVEKNPMSFDYKLKQNYPNPFNLNTTLSYHVARSGMINISIYDLMGRNIKTLVNGFQKSGLTSVVWDATNDEGHEVAAGLYFYKMEAGNFRRT
;
A
#
# COMPACT_ATOMS: atom_id res chain seq x y z
N ASP A 1 14.32 19.59 -22.74
CA ASP A 1 13.81 20.96 -22.64
C ASP A 1 14.48 21.67 -21.47
N HIS A 2 14.79 22.94 -21.68
CA HIS A 2 15.51 23.80 -20.72
C HIS A 2 14.58 24.91 -20.17
N SER A 3 13.29 24.61 -19.99
CA SER A 3 12.33 25.59 -19.47
C SER A 3 12.05 25.35 -18.00
N ASP A 4 12.58 26.20 -17.13
CA ASP A 4 12.19 26.20 -15.72
C ASP A 4 10.69 26.51 -15.55
N ASN A 5 10.10 25.99 -14.47
CA ASN A 5 8.69 26.17 -14.12
C ASN A 5 7.69 25.60 -15.17
N GLY A 6 8.09 24.55 -15.90
CA GLY A 6 7.20 23.85 -16.83
C GLY A 6 6.01 23.21 -16.11
N LEU A 7 4.83 23.16 -16.77
CA LEU A 7 3.61 22.58 -16.21
C LEU A 7 3.03 21.53 -17.16
N ILE A 8 2.74 20.34 -16.59
CA ILE A 8 1.90 19.31 -17.22
C ILE A 8 0.68 19.14 -16.33
N ASP A 9 -0.51 19.45 -16.86
CA ASP A 9 -1.76 19.41 -16.12
C ASP A 9 -2.85 18.65 -16.89
N GLY A 10 -3.54 17.73 -16.20
CA GLY A 10 -4.69 17.02 -16.74
C GLY A 10 -4.37 16.10 -17.93
N CYS A 11 -3.15 15.61 -18.04
CA CYS A 11 -2.69 14.79 -19.15
C CYS A 11 -2.89 13.29 -18.87
N ASN A 12 -3.16 12.54 -19.94
CA ASN A 12 -3.29 11.10 -19.87
C ASN A 12 -2.22 10.44 -20.75
N PHE A 13 -1.26 9.79 -20.12
CA PHE A 13 -0.17 9.08 -20.77
C PHE A 13 -0.51 7.58 -20.83
N TYR A 14 -0.78 7.10 -22.03
CA TYR A 14 -1.00 5.69 -22.32
C TYR A 14 0.22 5.07 -22.95
N PHE A 15 0.66 3.93 -22.40
CA PHE A 15 1.81 3.19 -22.90
C PHE A 15 3.06 4.06 -23.09
N PRO A 16 3.35 4.99 -22.16
CA PRO A 16 4.61 5.67 -22.22
C PRO A 16 5.73 4.65 -21.99
N SER A 17 6.90 4.88 -22.57
CA SER A 17 8.07 3.97 -22.46
C SER A 17 7.83 2.51 -22.90
N CYS A 18 6.78 2.24 -23.68
CA CYS A 18 6.56 0.92 -24.26
C CYS A 18 7.50 0.67 -25.43
N HIS A 19 8.31 -0.39 -25.37
CA HIS A 19 9.08 -0.80 -26.50
C HIS A 19 9.16 -2.33 -26.60
N LYS A 20 9.43 -2.82 -27.81
CA LYS A 20 9.62 -4.24 -28.05
C LYS A 20 11.00 -4.65 -27.55
N ARG A 21 11.05 -5.43 -26.48
CA ARG A 21 12.25 -6.12 -26.05
C ARG A 21 12.38 -7.44 -26.75
N MET A 22 13.58 -7.75 -27.26
CA MET A 22 13.96 -9.09 -27.63
C MET A 22 14.59 -9.75 -26.40
N LEU A 23 14.18 -10.96 -26.07
CA LEU A 23 14.77 -11.78 -25.01
C LEU A 23 16.31 -11.81 -25.15
N GLY A 24 17.02 -11.43 -24.11
CA GLY A 24 18.47 -11.42 -24.04
C GLY A 24 19.17 -10.11 -24.46
N ILE A 25 18.43 -9.06 -24.78
CA ILE A 25 19.00 -7.72 -24.97
C ILE A 25 18.83 -6.95 -23.65
N ILE A 26 19.95 -6.68 -22.99
CA ILE A 26 20.02 -5.87 -21.78
C ILE A 26 20.21 -4.40 -22.21
N ASP A 27 19.17 -3.80 -22.75
CA ASP A 27 19.15 -2.35 -22.94
C ASP A 27 18.25 -1.73 -21.86
N THR A 28 18.67 -0.59 -21.35
CA THR A 28 17.81 0.23 -20.51
C THR A 28 16.52 0.56 -21.26
N PRO A 29 15.33 0.30 -20.68
CA PRO A 29 14.11 0.74 -21.32
C PRO A 29 14.16 2.25 -21.54
N PRO A 30 13.52 2.76 -22.60
CA PRO A 30 13.36 4.20 -22.74
C PRO A 30 12.49 4.69 -21.57
N ASP A 31 13.07 5.58 -20.79
CA ASP A 31 12.37 6.21 -19.67
C ASP A 31 11.71 7.49 -20.14
N ILE A 32 10.58 7.85 -19.53
CA ILE A 32 10.00 9.17 -19.75
C ILE A 32 10.76 10.14 -18.86
N SER A 33 11.71 10.82 -19.44
CA SER A 33 12.41 11.92 -18.80
C SER A 33 11.66 13.21 -19.09
N ILE A 34 11.06 13.80 -18.05
CA ILE A 34 10.35 15.07 -18.11
C ILE A 34 11.14 16.08 -17.28
N PHE A 35 11.35 17.29 -17.80
CA PHE A 35 12.09 18.36 -17.13
C PHE A 35 13.53 17.98 -16.74
N SER A 36 14.19 17.15 -17.53
CA SER A 36 15.50 16.56 -17.15
C SER A 36 16.61 17.59 -16.92
N ASN A 37 16.53 18.79 -17.47
CA ASN A 37 17.52 19.87 -17.33
C ASN A 37 16.90 21.20 -16.92
N SER A 38 15.71 21.17 -16.31
CA SER A 38 14.99 22.35 -15.85
C SER A 38 14.62 22.19 -14.39
N LYS A 39 14.34 23.31 -13.72
CA LYS A 39 13.95 23.35 -12.31
C LYS A 39 12.47 23.67 -12.14
N ASN A 40 11.92 23.31 -10.98
CA ASN A 40 10.57 23.64 -10.57
C ASN A 40 9.47 23.20 -11.56
N GLY A 41 9.70 22.10 -12.27
CA GLY A 41 8.68 21.49 -13.13
C GLY A 41 7.54 20.88 -12.32
N THR A 42 6.31 21.03 -12.77
CA THR A 42 5.11 20.50 -12.10
C THR A 42 4.35 19.55 -13.00
N VAL A 43 4.04 18.35 -12.48
CA VAL A 43 3.10 17.41 -13.07
C VAL A 43 1.91 17.28 -12.13
N ILE A 44 0.72 17.65 -12.57
CA ILE A 44 -0.47 17.66 -11.73
C ILE A 44 -1.69 17.04 -12.43
N ARG A 45 -2.58 16.41 -11.67
CA ARG A 45 -3.85 15.80 -12.14
C ARG A 45 -3.70 14.97 -13.42
N SER A 46 -2.60 14.25 -13.54
CA SER A 46 -2.25 13.49 -14.74
C SER A 46 -2.23 11.99 -14.45
N ALA A 47 -2.48 11.18 -15.46
CA ALA A 47 -2.48 9.72 -15.34
C ALA A 47 -1.40 9.10 -16.22
N PHE A 48 -0.64 8.15 -15.65
CA PHE A 48 0.38 7.34 -16.33
C PHE A 48 -0.04 5.87 -16.23
N ARG A 49 -0.14 5.19 -17.36
CA ARG A 49 -0.68 3.84 -17.37
C ARG A 49 0.01 2.93 -18.39
N TYR A 50 0.22 1.68 -17.98
CA TYR A 50 0.74 0.60 -18.82
C TYR A 50 2.14 0.89 -19.39
N THR A 51 3.12 1.05 -18.51
CA THR A 51 4.52 1.20 -18.91
C THR A 51 5.29 -0.12 -18.82
N ASP A 52 6.30 -0.27 -19.66
CA ASP A 52 7.25 -1.37 -19.57
C ASP A 52 8.33 -1.11 -18.51
N GLY A 53 8.81 0.11 -18.41
CA GLY A 53 9.79 0.60 -17.44
C GLY A 53 9.21 1.68 -16.53
N SER A 54 10.07 2.56 -16.04
CA SER A 54 9.70 3.69 -15.17
C SER A 54 8.57 4.53 -15.76
N ALA A 55 7.68 5.00 -14.90
CA ALA A 55 6.60 5.87 -15.36
C ALA A 55 7.08 7.28 -15.65
N LEU A 56 8.03 7.77 -14.86
CA LEU A 56 8.43 9.16 -14.88
C LEU A 56 9.81 9.34 -14.25
N GLU A 57 10.64 10.12 -14.92
CA GLU A 57 11.93 10.56 -14.41
C GLU A 57 12.07 12.09 -14.49
N MET A 58 12.47 12.72 -13.40
CA MET A 58 12.69 14.15 -13.28
C MET A 58 14.02 14.41 -12.58
N TYR A 59 15.00 14.94 -13.31
CA TYR A 59 16.37 15.09 -12.80
C TYR A 59 16.74 16.56 -12.61
N SER A 60 16.34 17.17 -11.56
CA SER A 60 16.81 18.50 -11.11
C SER A 60 16.10 18.88 -9.83
N ASP A 61 16.19 20.15 -9.41
CA ASP A 61 15.65 20.61 -8.14
C ASP A 61 14.23 21.14 -8.23
N GLY A 62 13.47 21.00 -7.14
CA GLY A 62 12.23 21.70 -6.89
C GLY A 62 11.03 21.19 -7.70
N HIS A 63 11.08 19.97 -8.21
CA HIS A 63 9.96 19.40 -8.97
C HIS A 63 8.79 19.01 -8.08
N THR A 64 7.58 19.12 -8.61
CA THR A 64 6.35 18.69 -7.96
C THR A 64 5.59 17.68 -8.81
N ILE A 65 5.26 16.53 -8.22
CA ILE A 65 4.30 15.57 -8.76
C ILE A 65 3.13 15.52 -7.78
N GLU A 66 1.98 16.05 -8.21
CA GLU A 66 0.83 16.21 -7.33
C GLU A 66 -0.45 15.67 -7.97
N ASP A 67 -1.25 14.98 -7.16
CA ASP A 67 -2.60 14.57 -7.53
C ASP A 67 -2.63 13.76 -8.85
N CYS A 68 -1.63 12.88 -9.02
CA CYS A 68 -1.43 12.06 -10.21
C CYS A 68 -1.77 10.59 -9.93
N TYR A 69 -2.20 9.89 -10.98
CA TYR A 69 -2.56 8.49 -10.94
C TYR A 69 -1.59 7.64 -11.76
N PHE A 70 -1.02 6.59 -11.12
CA PHE A 70 -0.10 5.65 -11.76
C PHE A 70 -0.66 4.23 -11.66
N TYR A 71 -0.77 3.55 -12.78
CA TYR A 71 -1.41 2.25 -12.86
C TYR A 71 -0.72 1.31 -13.84
N HIS A 72 -0.40 0.11 -13.40
CA HIS A 72 0.20 -0.93 -14.22
C HIS A 72 1.53 -0.48 -14.85
N ILE A 73 2.49 -0.19 -13.99
CA ILE A 73 3.81 0.35 -14.32
C ILE A 73 4.89 -0.71 -14.06
N ASP A 74 5.97 -0.70 -14.82
CA ASP A 74 7.17 -1.56 -14.66
C ASP A 74 6.93 -3.06 -14.82
N TYR A 75 6.12 -3.48 -15.78
CA TYR A 75 5.78 -4.91 -15.91
C TYR A 75 6.74 -5.75 -16.77
N THR A 76 7.76 -5.16 -17.38
CA THR A 76 8.67 -5.89 -18.27
C THR A 76 10.16 -5.71 -17.97
N ALA A 77 10.50 -4.88 -17.01
CA ALA A 77 11.87 -4.53 -16.69
C ALA A 77 12.57 -5.53 -15.74
N THR A 78 12.21 -6.80 -15.76
CA THR A 78 12.70 -7.86 -14.86
C THR A 78 14.15 -8.25 -15.08
N ASP A 79 14.74 -7.87 -16.16
CA ASP A 79 16.13 -8.19 -16.57
C ASP A 79 17.14 -7.07 -16.33
N LEU A 80 16.71 -5.98 -15.68
CA LEU A 80 17.62 -4.90 -15.30
C LEU A 80 18.43 -5.24 -14.06
N ASN A 81 19.72 -4.90 -14.10
CA ASN A 81 20.59 -5.00 -12.95
C ASN A 81 20.29 -3.86 -11.96
N GLY A 82 20.15 -4.20 -10.68
CA GLY A 82 19.98 -3.24 -9.61
C GLY A 82 18.53 -3.03 -9.15
N LEU A 83 18.33 -1.99 -8.39
CA LEU A 83 17.03 -1.63 -7.83
C LEU A 83 16.25 -0.83 -8.87
N MET A 84 15.12 -1.38 -9.30
CA MET A 84 14.19 -0.67 -10.17
C MET A 84 13.33 0.29 -9.37
N THR A 85 13.04 1.45 -9.93
CA THR A 85 12.13 2.44 -9.35
C THR A 85 11.11 2.88 -10.39
N THR A 86 9.85 2.94 -9.97
CA THR A 86 8.74 3.39 -10.82
C THR A 86 8.81 4.88 -11.09
N ILE A 87 9.17 5.66 -10.08
CA ILE A 87 9.38 7.11 -10.13
C ILE A 87 10.79 7.42 -9.66
N GLN A 88 11.57 8.08 -10.50
CA GLN A 88 12.91 8.56 -10.18
C GLN A 88 12.91 10.08 -10.17
N MET A 89 13.14 10.68 -9.02
CA MET A 89 13.37 12.12 -8.89
C MET A 89 14.82 12.37 -8.47
N GLY A 90 15.51 13.19 -9.24
CA GLY A 90 16.85 13.67 -8.89
C GLY A 90 16.80 15.05 -8.26
N GLY A 91 17.97 15.58 -7.88
CA GLY A 91 18.08 16.92 -7.28
C GLY A 91 17.54 17.00 -5.85
N ALA A 92 17.25 18.20 -5.41
CA ALA A 92 16.81 18.50 -4.05
C ALA A 92 15.49 19.30 -3.99
N GLY A 93 14.79 19.19 -2.86
CA GLY A 93 13.57 19.94 -2.60
C GLY A 93 12.36 19.55 -3.45
N ASN A 94 12.31 18.28 -3.88
CA ASN A 94 11.19 17.77 -4.66
C ASN A 94 9.96 17.48 -3.79
N ILE A 95 8.78 17.61 -4.37
CA ILE A 95 7.49 17.32 -3.70
C ILE A 95 6.76 16.22 -4.45
N PHE A 96 6.42 15.16 -3.74
CA PHE A 96 5.57 14.07 -4.23
C PHE A 96 4.36 13.93 -3.31
N ARG A 97 3.19 14.40 -3.75
CA ARG A 97 2.03 14.47 -2.86
C ARG A 97 0.70 14.14 -3.51
N LYS A 98 -0.23 13.60 -2.71
CA LYS A 98 -1.60 13.26 -3.11
C LYS A 98 -1.70 12.34 -4.33
N ASN A 99 -0.69 11.52 -4.57
CA ASN A 99 -0.71 10.60 -5.69
C ASN A 99 -1.31 9.25 -5.30
N THR A 100 -1.96 8.58 -6.23
CA THR A 100 -2.37 7.18 -6.10
C THR A 100 -1.57 6.33 -7.08
N MET A 101 -0.92 5.28 -6.57
CA MET A 101 -0.12 4.37 -7.35
C MET A 101 -0.46 2.92 -7.00
N HIS A 102 -0.73 2.10 -8.01
CA HIS A 102 -0.95 0.68 -7.76
C HIS A 102 -0.78 -0.21 -9.00
N LYS A 103 -0.69 -1.53 -8.77
CA LYS A 103 -0.28 -2.53 -9.76
C LYS A 103 1.08 -2.20 -10.37
N LEU A 104 2.09 -2.18 -9.51
CA LEU A 104 3.44 -1.80 -9.90
C LEU A 104 4.37 -3.01 -9.90
N GLY A 105 5.18 -3.14 -10.94
CA GLY A 105 6.12 -4.22 -11.09
C GLY A 105 7.25 -4.16 -10.05
N ALA A 106 7.75 -2.97 -9.76
CA ALA A 106 8.82 -2.76 -8.79
C ALA A 106 8.28 -2.57 -7.37
N SER A 107 8.94 -3.18 -6.39
CA SER A 107 8.66 -2.94 -4.96
C SER A 107 9.33 -1.67 -4.44
N ALA A 108 10.44 -1.23 -5.04
CA ALA A 108 11.02 0.09 -4.81
C ALA A 108 10.34 1.10 -5.74
N THR A 109 9.26 1.69 -5.27
CA THR A 109 8.36 2.45 -6.13
C THR A 109 8.81 3.88 -6.34
N LEU A 110 9.20 4.58 -5.27
CA LEU A 110 9.59 5.99 -5.31
C LEU A 110 11.02 6.19 -4.80
N ASN A 111 11.86 6.80 -5.63
CA ASN A 111 13.11 7.42 -5.25
C ASN A 111 12.97 8.94 -5.34
N PRO A 112 12.90 9.67 -4.20
CA PRO A 112 12.38 11.04 -4.18
C PRO A 112 13.42 12.13 -4.44
N GLY A 113 14.72 11.80 -4.49
CA GLY A 113 15.80 12.80 -4.47
C GLY A 113 16.14 13.25 -3.04
N ASN A 114 16.89 14.34 -2.93
CA ASN A 114 17.38 14.88 -1.67
C ASN A 114 16.35 15.89 -1.08
N GLU A 115 16.31 16.02 0.26
CA GLU A 115 15.46 17.00 0.94
C GLU A 115 14.00 17.02 0.44
N ALA A 116 13.48 15.84 0.09
CA ALA A 116 12.17 15.73 -0.52
C ALA A 116 11.04 15.71 0.49
N LEU A 117 9.88 16.26 0.12
CA LEU A 117 8.62 16.12 0.84
C LEU A 117 7.71 15.10 0.16
N ILE A 118 7.35 14.04 0.90
CA ILE A 118 6.49 12.95 0.39
C ILE A 118 5.26 12.85 1.30
N GLU A 119 4.10 13.31 0.81
CA GLU A 119 2.92 13.43 1.68
C GLU A 119 1.60 13.06 1.00
N PHE A 120 0.66 12.53 1.78
CA PHE A 120 -0.71 12.22 1.35
C PHE A 120 -0.79 11.28 0.14
N ASN A 121 0.20 10.41 -0.07
CA ASN A 121 0.15 9.44 -1.17
C ASN A 121 -0.48 8.13 -0.71
N ASN A 122 -1.27 7.51 -1.59
CA ASN A 122 -1.79 6.16 -1.44
C ASN A 122 -1.08 5.24 -2.43
N ILE A 123 -0.13 4.43 -1.95
CA ILE A 123 0.71 3.56 -2.79
C ILE A 123 0.57 2.11 -2.33
N TYR A 124 0.10 1.25 -3.21
CA TYR A 124 -0.21 -0.13 -2.87
C TYR A 124 -0.11 -1.09 -4.05
N ASP A 125 -0.21 -2.39 -3.77
CA ASP A 125 -0.20 -3.46 -4.76
C ASP A 125 1.05 -3.39 -5.65
N THR A 126 2.22 -3.46 -5.00
CA THR A 126 3.53 -3.28 -5.63
C THR A 126 4.40 -4.54 -5.53
N GLY A 127 5.44 -4.63 -6.35
CA GLY A 127 6.42 -5.71 -6.27
C GLY A 127 6.06 -6.94 -7.08
N HIS A 128 5.22 -6.81 -8.12
CA HIS A 128 4.79 -7.95 -8.93
C HIS A 128 5.94 -8.61 -9.73
N MET A 129 6.97 -7.85 -10.06
CA MET A 129 8.07 -8.29 -10.92
C MET A 129 9.43 -8.28 -10.20
N GLN A 130 9.64 -7.36 -9.28
CA GLN A 130 10.85 -7.24 -8.49
C GLN A 130 10.51 -7.04 -7.01
N SER A 131 11.22 -7.75 -6.15
CA SER A 131 10.92 -7.83 -4.70
C SER A 131 12.00 -7.24 -3.81
N ASP A 132 12.79 -6.27 -4.24
CA ASP A 132 13.74 -5.58 -3.37
C ASP A 132 13.37 -4.11 -3.13
N GLY A 133 13.79 -3.55 -2.01
CA GLY A 133 13.54 -2.16 -1.64
C GLY A 133 12.33 -1.94 -0.74
N ALA A 134 11.72 -0.79 -0.88
CA ALA A 134 10.52 -0.34 -0.17
C ALA A 134 9.67 0.52 -1.10
N ILE A 135 8.39 0.67 -0.83
CA ILE A 135 7.53 1.58 -1.58
C ILE A 135 8.18 2.98 -1.65
N ILE A 136 8.59 3.53 -0.51
CA ILE A 136 9.40 4.75 -0.48
C ILE A 136 10.81 4.35 -0.04
N GLN A 137 11.76 4.48 -0.94
CA GLN A 137 13.15 4.08 -0.76
C GLN A 137 14.07 5.29 -0.77
N CYS A 138 14.66 5.63 0.39
CA CYS A 138 15.66 6.69 0.48
C CYS A 138 17.04 6.12 0.79
N MET A 139 17.98 6.33 -0.11
CA MET A 139 19.37 5.94 0.06
C MET A 139 20.13 6.97 0.91
N VAL A 140 21.33 6.64 1.35
CA VAL A 140 22.15 7.43 2.30
C VAL A 140 22.14 8.94 2.01
N GLY A 141 22.47 9.34 0.78
CA GLY A 141 22.55 10.76 0.42
C GLY A 141 21.22 11.49 0.32
N GLN A 142 20.10 10.78 0.37
CA GLN A 142 18.76 11.36 0.24
C GLN A 142 18.07 11.57 1.59
N GLN A 143 18.57 10.97 2.66
CA GLN A 143 17.92 10.96 3.96
C GLN A 143 17.98 12.30 4.70
N PRO A 144 19.08 13.05 4.66
CA PRO A 144 19.11 14.34 5.34
C PRO A 144 18.06 15.31 4.79
N GLY A 145 17.16 15.78 5.67
CA GLY A 145 16.12 16.74 5.31
C GLY A 145 14.91 16.14 4.55
N VAL A 146 14.89 14.84 4.29
CA VAL A 146 13.69 14.20 3.73
C VAL A 146 12.58 14.12 4.78
N GLU A 147 11.35 14.40 4.37
CA GLU A 147 10.15 14.27 5.21
C GLU A 147 9.11 13.39 4.52
N ILE A 148 8.75 12.28 5.19
CA ILE A 148 7.75 11.32 4.71
C ILE A 148 6.58 11.34 5.69
N ARG A 149 5.40 11.87 5.27
CA ARG A 149 4.27 12.06 6.18
C ARG A 149 2.90 11.84 5.55
N TYR A 150 1.93 11.45 6.35
CA TYR A 150 0.52 11.31 5.97
C TYR A 150 0.30 10.39 4.76
N ASN A 151 1.16 9.39 4.55
CA ASN A 151 1.01 8.44 3.46
C ASN A 151 0.29 7.17 3.93
N TRP A 152 -0.45 6.55 3.01
CA TRP A 152 -0.93 5.18 3.10
C TRP A 152 -0.06 4.28 2.21
N LEU A 153 0.65 3.33 2.83
CA LEU A 153 1.58 2.43 2.15
C LEU A 153 1.19 0.99 2.47
N HIS A 154 0.72 0.24 1.49
CA HIS A 154 0.18 -1.08 1.79
C HIS A 154 0.26 -2.08 0.62
N ASP A 155 -0.04 -3.35 0.91
CA ASP A 155 -0.12 -4.42 -0.07
C ASP A 155 1.14 -4.53 -0.94
N THR A 156 2.31 -4.65 -0.31
CA THR A 156 3.58 -4.93 -1.00
C THR A 156 4.31 -6.13 -0.40
N ILE A 157 5.11 -6.78 -1.22
CA ILE A 157 5.91 -7.95 -0.81
C ILE A 157 7.21 -7.59 -0.07
N LYS A 158 7.47 -6.31 0.17
CA LYS A 158 8.66 -5.81 0.89
C LYS A 158 8.28 -4.75 1.93
N TYR A 159 9.05 -3.68 2.04
CA TYR A 159 8.85 -2.66 3.07
C TYR A 159 7.94 -1.53 2.59
N GLY A 160 7.22 -0.93 3.52
CA GLY A 160 6.45 0.28 3.24
C GLY A 160 7.37 1.49 3.01
N ALA A 161 8.19 1.85 4.00
CA ALA A 161 9.15 2.94 3.87
C ALA A 161 10.51 2.54 4.46
N ARG A 162 11.61 3.01 3.83
CA ARG A 162 12.93 2.61 4.26
C ARG A 162 13.97 3.73 4.11
N PHE A 163 14.67 4.02 5.21
CA PHE A 163 15.97 4.68 5.17
C PHE A 163 17.03 3.61 5.08
N ASP A 164 17.65 3.48 3.91
CA ASP A 164 18.56 2.40 3.60
C ASP A 164 19.99 2.88 3.36
N GLY A 165 20.92 1.99 3.54
CA GLY A 165 22.36 2.22 3.39
C GLY A 165 23.14 1.24 4.25
N ASN A 166 24.45 1.41 4.29
CA ASN A 166 25.35 0.58 5.09
C ASN A 166 25.56 1.14 6.52
N GLY A 167 24.54 1.82 7.06
CA GLY A 167 24.59 2.40 8.40
C GLY A 167 25.15 3.83 8.47
N GLU A 168 25.24 4.52 7.34
CA GLU A 168 25.80 5.89 7.25
C GLU A 168 24.73 6.98 7.08
N GLY A 169 23.47 6.60 6.81
CA GLY A 169 22.36 7.55 6.63
C GLY A 169 21.93 8.24 7.92
N ASN A 170 21.39 9.46 7.83
CA ASN A 170 20.98 10.22 8.98
C ASN A 170 19.90 11.28 8.70
N ASN A 171 19.37 11.87 9.78
CA ASN A 171 18.50 13.06 9.77
C ASN A 171 17.29 12.98 8.84
N GLY A 172 16.76 11.78 8.60
CA GLY A 172 15.49 11.61 7.92
C GLY A 172 14.30 11.63 8.89
N LEU A 173 13.16 12.13 8.45
CA LEU A 173 11.94 12.28 9.24
C LEU A 173 10.80 11.47 8.62
N MET A 174 10.15 10.62 9.42
CA MET A 174 8.93 9.90 9.05
C MET A 174 7.86 10.09 10.12
N HIS A 175 6.70 10.65 9.75
CA HIS A 175 5.61 10.82 10.72
C HIS A 175 4.21 10.73 10.11
N HIS A 176 3.23 10.39 10.93
CA HIS A 176 1.82 10.30 10.57
C HIS A 176 1.55 9.42 9.33
N ASN A 177 2.37 8.39 9.07
CA ASN A 177 2.11 7.42 8.01
C ASN A 177 1.32 6.23 8.54
N VAL A 178 0.45 5.64 7.71
CA VAL A 178 -0.20 4.36 8.00
C VAL A 178 0.33 3.30 7.05
N ILE A 179 0.81 2.18 7.62
CA ILE A 179 1.46 1.12 6.85
C ILE A 179 0.90 -0.23 7.27
N TRP A 180 0.35 -1.00 6.32
CA TRP A 180 -0.21 -2.31 6.63
C TRP A 180 -0.11 -3.29 5.46
N ASN A 181 -0.22 -4.58 5.77
CA ASN A 181 -0.17 -5.68 4.81
C ASN A 181 1.05 -5.61 3.88
N VAL A 182 2.21 -5.38 4.46
CA VAL A 182 3.51 -5.40 3.80
C VAL A 182 4.42 -6.45 4.47
N GLU A 183 5.56 -6.80 3.90
CA GLU A 183 6.49 -7.75 4.54
C GLU A 183 7.08 -7.20 5.83
N GLY A 184 7.41 -5.92 5.86
CA GLY A 184 7.82 -5.13 7.03
C GLY A 184 7.44 -3.67 6.85
N GLY A 185 7.00 -2.99 7.90
CA GLY A 185 6.46 -1.62 7.78
C GLY A 185 7.54 -0.57 7.50
N ILE A 186 8.00 0.12 8.52
CA ILE A 186 9.10 1.08 8.45
C ILE A 186 10.41 0.40 8.81
N MET A 187 11.48 0.67 8.06
CA MET A 187 12.83 0.25 8.45
C MET A 187 13.81 1.39 8.31
N VAL A 188 14.56 1.68 9.38
CA VAL A 188 15.60 2.71 9.38
C VAL A 188 16.96 2.14 9.77
N LYS A 189 17.97 2.53 9.01
CA LYS A 189 19.39 2.25 9.24
C LYS A 189 20.11 3.57 9.36
N GLY A 190 21.21 3.60 10.11
CA GLY A 190 21.99 4.81 10.27
C GLY A 190 21.87 5.40 11.67
N TYR A 191 21.66 6.72 11.81
CA TYR A 191 21.63 7.43 13.08
C TYR A 191 20.86 8.77 12.98
N ASP A 192 20.47 9.32 14.12
CA ASP A 192 19.79 10.63 14.22
C ASP A 192 18.53 10.81 13.38
N HIS A 193 17.78 9.72 13.13
CA HIS A 193 16.47 9.79 12.47
C HIS A 193 15.35 10.17 13.43
N SER A 194 14.23 10.59 12.89
CA SER A 194 13.00 10.90 13.62
C SER A 194 11.83 10.09 13.10
N LEU A 195 11.21 9.29 13.98
CA LEU A 195 10.03 8.50 13.68
C LEU A 195 8.94 8.84 14.69
N TYR A 196 7.91 9.56 14.24
CA TYR A 196 6.87 10.08 15.11
C TYR A 196 5.47 9.75 14.62
N ASN A 197 4.58 9.42 15.51
CA ASN A 197 3.15 9.29 15.21
C ASN A 197 2.84 8.43 13.95
N ASN A 198 3.60 7.37 13.68
CA ASN A 198 3.24 6.42 12.62
C ASN A 198 2.35 5.30 13.17
N THR A 199 1.46 4.76 12.34
CA THR A 199 0.66 3.56 12.66
C THR A 199 1.05 2.44 11.71
N ALA A 200 1.37 1.23 12.25
CA ALA A 200 1.76 0.09 11.43
C ALA A 200 1.24 -1.24 12.00
N PHE A 201 0.60 -2.07 11.16
CA PHE A 201 -0.03 -3.31 11.58
C PHE A 201 -0.22 -4.32 10.43
N ASP A 202 -0.63 -5.54 10.76
CA ASP A 202 -0.91 -6.63 9.81
C ASP A 202 0.26 -6.90 8.83
N ASN A 203 1.50 -6.64 9.25
CA ASN A 203 2.66 -6.87 8.41
C ASN A 203 3.16 -8.33 8.53
N GLY A 204 3.89 -8.76 7.51
CA GLY A 204 4.31 -10.14 7.33
C GLY A 204 5.33 -10.65 8.35
N SER A 205 6.38 -11.30 7.88
CA SER A 205 7.37 -11.96 8.75
C SER A 205 8.34 -10.99 9.44
N LYS A 206 8.38 -9.72 8.99
CA LYS A 206 9.21 -8.67 9.59
C LYS A 206 8.42 -7.83 10.59
N ASN A 207 9.13 -7.04 11.37
CA ASN A 207 8.50 -6.13 12.32
C ASN A 207 7.85 -4.93 11.61
N ASP A 208 6.89 -4.32 12.29
CA ASP A 208 6.12 -3.19 11.75
C ASP A 208 6.94 -1.89 11.74
N ILE A 209 7.73 -1.67 12.79
CA ILE A 209 8.68 -0.56 12.86
C ILE A 209 10.02 -1.13 13.32
N ILE A 210 11.05 -0.93 12.51
CA ILE A 210 12.37 -1.53 12.66
C ILE A 210 13.42 -0.42 12.74
N VAL A 211 13.98 -0.21 13.92
CA VAL A 211 15.09 0.72 14.15
C VAL A 211 16.37 -0.08 14.34
N MET A 212 17.10 -0.32 13.26
CA MET A 212 18.18 -1.31 13.21
C MET A 212 19.33 -1.00 14.16
N ILE A 213 19.65 -1.92 15.05
CA ILE A 213 20.77 -1.79 16.00
C ILE A 213 22.12 -2.18 15.40
N ASP A 214 22.12 -2.99 14.37
CA ASP A 214 23.32 -3.60 13.79
C ASP A 214 23.86 -2.87 12.54
N GLN A 215 23.19 -1.81 12.09
CA GLN A 215 23.58 -1.05 10.90
C GLN A 215 23.52 0.45 11.17
N GLY A 216 24.63 1.01 11.62
CA GLY A 216 24.77 2.39 12.09
C GLY A 216 24.34 2.58 13.56
N GLY A 217 23.60 1.58 14.11
CA GLY A 217 23.24 1.53 15.51
C GLY A 217 22.12 2.48 15.92
N ASN A 218 21.65 3.35 15.05
CA ASN A 218 20.58 4.33 15.29
C ASN A 218 20.74 5.12 16.61
N GLN A 219 21.98 5.39 16.99
CA GLN A 219 22.25 6.29 18.09
C GLN A 219 21.73 7.69 17.75
N GLY A 220 21.06 8.33 18.70
CA GLY A 220 20.42 9.63 18.46
C GLY A 220 19.08 9.57 17.71
N THR A 221 18.70 8.41 17.14
CA THR A 221 17.37 8.25 16.53
C THR A 221 16.27 8.40 17.59
N SER A 222 15.25 9.17 17.27
CA SER A 222 14.11 9.44 18.15
C SER A 222 12.86 8.72 17.62
N THR A 223 12.27 7.83 18.45
CA THR A 223 11.10 7.02 18.10
C THR A 223 10.02 7.31 19.14
N LYS A 224 8.99 8.10 18.80
CA LYS A 224 7.99 8.58 19.76
C LYS A 224 6.57 8.54 19.17
N ASN A 225 5.59 8.30 20.02
CA ASN A 225 4.18 8.31 19.69
C ASN A 225 3.77 7.36 18.54
N ASN A 226 4.58 6.37 18.20
CA ASN A 226 4.21 5.42 17.15
C ASN A 226 3.29 4.33 17.72
N ALA A 227 2.36 3.85 16.90
CA ALA A 227 1.43 2.78 17.22
C ALA A 227 1.68 1.57 16.32
N ALA A 228 2.16 0.45 16.87
CA ALA A 228 2.38 -0.75 16.07
C ALA A 228 2.33 -2.04 16.90
N ASN A 229 2.04 -3.17 16.25
CA ASN A 229 2.05 -4.48 16.91
C ASN A 229 3.48 -4.96 17.21
N LYS A 230 4.45 -4.59 16.37
CA LYS A 230 5.82 -5.11 16.41
C LYS A 230 6.83 -3.99 16.20
N ILE A 231 7.27 -3.32 17.26
CA ILE A 231 8.38 -2.35 17.22
C ILE A 231 9.63 -3.00 17.81
N SER A 232 10.75 -3.00 17.10
CA SER A 232 11.98 -3.66 17.56
C SER A 232 13.23 -3.07 16.90
N GLY A 233 14.38 -3.30 17.52
CA GLY A 233 15.71 -2.99 16.99
C GLY A 233 16.20 -3.95 15.89
N HIS A 234 15.41 -4.94 15.51
CA HIS A 234 15.78 -5.96 14.54
C HIS A 234 14.61 -6.31 13.62
N ARG A 235 14.91 -6.80 12.41
CA ARG A 235 13.90 -7.11 11.38
C ARG A 235 12.86 -8.16 11.81
N SER A 236 13.26 -9.16 12.57
CA SER A 236 12.42 -10.32 12.93
C SER A 236 12.53 -10.72 14.41
N GLY A 237 13.29 -9.99 15.20
CA GLY A 237 13.42 -10.24 16.65
C GLY A 237 12.38 -9.49 17.44
N THR A 238 12.05 -9.97 18.64
CA THR A 238 11.12 -9.30 19.55
C THR A 238 11.76 -8.03 20.14
N TYR A 239 10.95 -7.17 20.75
CA TYR A 239 11.46 -5.99 21.45
C TYR A 239 12.34 -6.36 22.65
N SER A 240 11.99 -7.41 23.38
CA SER A 240 12.79 -7.88 24.54
C SER A 240 14.18 -8.37 24.15
N ASP A 241 14.31 -9.01 22.98
CA ASP A 241 15.59 -9.52 22.49
C ASP A 241 16.43 -8.41 21.82
N TYR A 242 15.74 -7.47 21.16
CA TYR A 242 16.34 -6.37 20.41
C TYR A 242 15.61 -5.05 20.75
N PRO A 243 15.91 -4.43 21.88
CA PRO A 243 15.33 -3.14 22.24
C PRO A 243 15.62 -2.07 21.18
N VAL A 244 14.69 -1.15 21.01
CA VAL A 244 14.85 -0.02 20.09
C VAL A 244 15.96 0.90 20.58
N PRO A 245 16.97 1.18 19.75
CA PRO A 245 18.06 2.09 20.12
C PRO A 245 17.62 3.55 20.07
N GLY A 246 18.44 4.43 20.64
CA GLY A 246 18.20 5.88 20.68
C GLY A 246 17.16 6.29 21.73
N ASN A 247 16.38 7.34 21.42
CA ASN A 247 15.33 7.83 22.32
C ASN A 247 13.98 7.21 21.97
N TYR A 248 13.52 6.25 22.79
CA TYR A 248 12.27 5.51 22.61
C TYR A 248 11.27 5.91 23.72
N GLU A 249 10.24 6.66 23.38
CA GLU A 249 9.27 7.20 24.35
C GLU A 249 7.84 7.16 23.81
N ASN A 250 6.88 6.89 24.68
CA ASN A 250 5.44 6.99 24.43
C ASN A 250 4.97 6.26 23.15
N ASN A 251 5.55 5.11 22.86
CA ASN A 251 5.07 4.29 21.74
C ASN A 251 4.09 3.23 22.23
N TRP A 252 3.11 2.91 21.42
CA TRP A 252 2.30 1.71 21.59
C TRP A 252 2.96 0.53 20.86
N ASN A 253 3.46 -0.43 21.61
CA ASN A 253 4.13 -1.60 21.07
C ASN A 253 3.40 -2.87 21.52
N GLY A 254 2.84 -3.61 20.58
CA GLY A 254 2.10 -4.84 20.86
C GLY A 254 2.95 -5.93 21.54
N TYR A 255 4.27 -5.94 21.35
CA TYR A 255 5.17 -6.81 22.11
C TYR A 255 5.15 -6.55 23.62
N GLU A 256 4.89 -5.31 24.02
CA GLU A 256 4.86 -4.92 25.44
C GLU A 256 3.45 -5.00 26.03
N THR A 257 2.43 -4.65 25.22
CA THR A 257 1.04 -4.55 25.69
C THR A 257 0.25 -5.85 25.50
N GLY A 258 0.65 -6.71 24.57
CA GLY A 258 -0.09 -7.91 24.17
C GLY A 258 -1.40 -7.64 23.45
N THR A 259 -1.67 -6.39 23.06
CA THR A 259 -2.91 -5.97 22.40
C THR A 259 -2.65 -5.62 20.93
N ASP A 260 -3.48 -6.14 20.04
CA ASP A 260 -3.44 -5.81 18.64
C ASP A 260 -3.90 -4.36 18.42
N ILE A 261 -3.04 -3.53 17.84
CA ILE A 261 -3.30 -2.13 17.55
C ILE A 261 -4.58 -1.94 16.73
N LYS A 262 -4.88 -2.84 15.81
CA LYS A 262 -6.06 -2.81 14.95
C LYS A 262 -7.36 -2.79 15.77
N SER A 263 -7.39 -3.44 16.94
CA SER A 263 -8.54 -3.43 17.84
C SER A 263 -8.76 -2.10 18.56
N LEU A 264 -7.82 -1.18 18.47
CA LEU A 264 -7.87 0.15 19.09
C LEU A 264 -8.26 1.25 18.08
N LEU A 265 -8.47 0.89 16.80
CA LEU A 265 -8.81 1.79 15.71
C LEU A 265 -10.30 1.70 15.37
N MET A 266 -10.87 2.77 14.81
CA MET A 266 -12.31 2.90 14.51
C MET A 266 -12.81 1.86 13.51
N ASP A 267 -12.27 1.85 12.29
CA ASP A 267 -12.66 0.92 11.21
C ASP A 267 -11.53 0.80 10.18
N PRO A 268 -10.41 0.16 10.53
CA PRO A 268 -9.25 0.06 9.65
C PRO A 268 -9.52 -0.72 8.36
N GLU A 269 -10.53 -1.58 8.32
CA GLU A 269 -10.96 -2.28 7.10
C GLU A 269 -11.59 -1.33 6.06
N ASN A 270 -12.10 -0.18 6.50
CA ASN A 270 -12.65 0.88 5.67
C ASN A 270 -11.78 2.15 5.69
N TYR A 271 -10.50 2.01 6.00
CA TYR A 271 -9.51 3.08 6.04
C TYR A 271 -9.76 4.16 7.11
N ASP A 272 -10.53 3.88 8.14
CA ASP A 272 -10.65 4.76 9.31
C ASP A 272 -9.68 4.31 10.40
N PHE A 273 -8.50 4.89 10.38
CA PHE A 273 -7.40 4.57 11.29
C PHE A 273 -7.36 5.48 12.53
N ARG A 274 -8.39 6.26 12.77
CA ARG A 274 -8.50 7.08 13.99
C ARG A 274 -8.63 6.18 15.22
N PRO A 275 -8.07 6.56 16.36
CA PRO A 275 -8.26 5.82 17.60
C PRO A 275 -9.75 5.76 18.02
N LEU A 276 -10.19 4.64 18.59
CA LEU A 276 -11.49 4.54 19.25
C LEU A 276 -11.59 5.56 20.41
N PRO A 277 -12.77 6.12 20.73
CA PRO A 277 -12.96 7.16 21.74
C PRO A 277 -12.37 6.86 23.13
N ASN A 278 -12.37 5.58 23.51
CA ASN A 278 -11.86 5.11 24.80
C ASN A 278 -10.57 4.28 24.66
N SER A 279 -9.89 4.42 23.53
CA SER A 279 -8.63 3.76 23.27
C SER A 279 -7.54 4.26 24.19
N LEU A 280 -6.63 3.38 24.58
CA LEU A 280 -5.42 3.74 25.33
C LEU A 280 -4.41 4.56 24.49
N LEU A 281 -4.70 4.81 23.22
CA LEU A 281 -3.92 5.68 22.34
C LEU A 281 -4.27 7.15 22.53
N VAL A 282 -5.53 7.44 22.98
CA VAL A 282 -6.05 8.80 23.09
C VAL A 282 -5.39 9.56 24.25
N ASN A 283 -4.86 10.75 23.96
CA ASN A 283 -4.12 11.63 24.89
C ASN A 283 -2.90 10.95 25.56
N ALA A 284 -2.34 9.92 24.93
CA ALA A 284 -1.25 9.12 25.51
C ALA A 284 0.15 9.47 24.96
N GLY A 285 0.20 10.29 23.94
CA GLY A 285 1.43 10.78 23.33
C GLY A 285 2.04 11.97 24.09
N ILE A 286 3.18 12.42 23.62
CA ILE A 286 3.84 13.63 24.07
C ILE A 286 3.87 14.67 22.95
N ASN A 287 3.81 15.95 23.34
CA ASN A 287 3.92 17.02 22.35
C ASN A 287 5.32 17.04 21.73
N ILE A 288 5.37 17.09 20.41
CA ILE A 288 6.58 17.19 19.57
C ILE A 288 6.42 18.46 18.73
N GLU A 289 7.17 19.50 19.08
CA GLU A 289 7.10 20.81 18.43
C GLU A 289 7.27 20.70 16.91
N GLY A 290 6.38 21.34 16.16
CA GLY A 290 6.33 21.31 14.69
C GLY A 290 5.73 20.03 14.09
N ILE A 291 5.39 19.02 14.90
CA ILE A 291 4.85 17.73 14.44
C ILE A 291 3.43 17.50 14.97
N THR A 292 3.20 17.73 16.26
CA THR A 292 1.91 17.43 16.92
C THR A 292 1.23 18.70 17.48
N ASP A 293 1.58 19.88 17.01
CA ASP A 293 1.08 21.14 17.57
C ASP A 293 -0.44 21.32 17.47
N ASP A 294 -1.08 20.65 16.49
CA ASP A 294 -2.52 20.74 16.23
C ASP A 294 -3.33 19.59 16.87
N TYR A 295 -2.79 18.93 17.90
CA TYR A 295 -3.50 17.83 18.57
C TYR A 295 -4.82 18.29 19.22
N VAL A 296 -5.75 17.35 19.38
CA VAL A 296 -7.08 17.56 19.97
C VAL A 296 -7.15 16.85 21.32
N GLY A 297 -7.44 17.59 22.38
CA GLY A 297 -7.57 17.01 23.73
C GLY A 297 -6.52 17.52 24.71
N GLU A 298 -6.12 16.68 25.67
CA GLU A 298 -5.18 17.03 26.74
C GLU A 298 -3.71 16.83 26.35
N ALA A 299 -3.48 15.89 25.40
CA ALA A 299 -2.17 15.57 24.84
C ALA A 299 -2.37 14.95 23.45
N PRO A 300 -1.31 14.87 22.60
CA PRO A 300 -1.40 14.15 21.32
C PRO A 300 -1.79 12.67 21.51
N ASP A 301 -2.44 12.11 20.53
CA ASP A 301 -2.69 10.68 20.48
C ASP A 301 -1.42 9.91 20.02
N ILE A 302 -1.36 8.64 20.35
CA ILE A 302 -0.33 7.74 19.80
C ILE A 302 -0.82 7.19 18.47
N GLY A 303 -0.01 7.34 17.40
CA GLY A 303 -0.34 6.90 16.06
C GLY A 303 -0.56 8.03 15.07
N ALA A 304 -1.02 7.68 13.87
CA ALA A 304 -1.06 8.60 12.73
C ALA A 304 -2.26 9.56 12.71
N TYR A 305 -3.25 9.32 13.54
CA TYR A 305 -4.48 10.11 13.61
C TYR A 305 -4.81 10.51 15.03
N GLU A 306 -5.44 11.67 15.14
CA GLU A 306 -6.02 12.19 16.38
C GLU A 306 -7.50 11.79 16.50
N HIS A 307 -7.93 11.33 17.69
CA HIS A 307 -9.33 11.18 18.01
C HIS A 307 -10.04 12.53 18.04
N GLY A 308 -11.06 12.70 17.22
CA GLY A 308 -11.76 13.98 17.09
C GLY A 308 -11.05 15.02 16.23
N GLY A 309 -9.86 14.71 15.74
CA GLY A 309 -9.13 15.53 14.78
C GLY A 309 -9.63 15.42 13.34
N GLU A 310 -8.98 16.12 12.42
CA GLU A 310 -9.29 16.06 11.00
C GLU A 310 -9.05 14.65 10.45
N PHE A 311 -10.02 14.14 9.70
CA PHE A 311 -9.89 12.88 8.98
C PHE A 311 -9.24 13.13 7.61
N TRP A 312 -7.93 13.10 7.55
CA TRP A 312 -7.21 13.21 6.29
C TRP A 312 -7.26 11.88 5.50
N ARG A 313 -7.21 12.00 4.18
CA ARG A 313 -7.11 10.86 3.24
C ARG A 313 -5.90 10.99 2.36
N ALA A 314 -5.28 9.86 2.08
CA ALA A 314 -4.18 9.76 1.12
C ALA A 314 -4.69 9.40 -0.28
N GLY A 315 -3.95 9.83 -1.30
CA GLY A 315 -4.25 9.56 -2.71
C GLY A 315 -4.85 10.76 -3.43
N ILE A 316 -5.22 10.52 -4.70
CA ILE A 316 -5.79 11.55 -5.59
C ILE A 316 -7.09 12.14 -5.06
N SER A 317 -7.32 13.41 -5.35
CA SER A 317 -8.49 14.16 -4.90
C SER A 317 -9.68 14.14 -5.90
N TRP A 318 -9.49 13.57 -7.07
CA TRP A 318 -10.46 13.57 -8.17
C TRP A 318 -10.89 12.16 -8.57
N ASP A 319 -12.06 12.06 -9.20
CA ASP A 319 -12.59 10.81 -9.69
C ASP A 319 -12.09 10.53 -11.11
N LEU A 320 -11.42 9.39 -11.26
CA LEU A 320 -10.87 8.93 -12.54
C LEU A 320 -11.94 8.80 -13.64
N SER A 321 -13.14 8.37 -13.29
CA SER A 321 -14.23 8.15 -14.24
C SER A 321 -14.78 9.47 -14.81
N THR A 322 -14.86 10.51 -13.99
CA THR A 322 -15.36 11.82 -14.42
C THR A 322 -14.37 12.58 -15.27
N THR A 323 -13.06 12.34 -15.07
CA THR A 323 -11.99 13.09 -15.77
C THR A 323 -11.65 12.49 -17.12
N PHE A 324 -11.61 11.16 -17.22
CA PHE A 324 -11.23 10.47 -18.45
C PHE A 324 -12.39 9.69 -19.12
N GLY A 325 -13.59 9.74 -18.52
CA GLY A 325 -14.80 9.06 -19.01
C GLY A 325 -14.72 7.53 -18.91
N ASP A 326 -15.75 6.86 -19.43
CA ASP A 326 -15.83 5.39 -19.44
C ASP A 326 -14.71 4.71 -20.25
N ASN A 327 -14.00 5.47 -21.08
CA ASN A 327 -12.85 5.02 -21.88
C ASN A 327 -11.53 5.06 -21.12
N PHE A 328 -11.56 5.19 -19.81
CA PHE A 328 -10.34 5.16 -18.98
C PHE A 328 -9.55 3.84 -19.14
N HIS A 329 -10.20 2.77 -19.55
CA HIS A 329 -9.57 1.50 -19.89
C HIS A 329 -9.36 1.37 -21.40
N PRO A 330 -8.22 0.85 -21.88
CA PRO A 330 -8.00 0.66 -23.30
C PRO A 330 -9.10 -0.23 -23.89
N PRO A 331 -9.65 0.11 -25.07
CA PRO A 331 -10.62 -0.75 -25.72
C PRO A 331 -9.96 -2.09 -26.06
N ASN A 332 -10.45 -3.18 -25.48
CA ASN A 332 -10.23 -4.56 -25.88
C ASN A 332 -8.81 -5.01 -26.29
N LEU A 333 -7.79 -4.63 -25.56
CA LEU A 333 -6.56 -5.42 -25.57
C LEU A 333 -6.79 -6.64 -24.68
N LEU A 334 -6.86 -7.80 -25.26
CA LEU A 334 -6.97 -9.19 -24.83
C LEU A 334 -6.70 -9.61 -23.35
N TYR A 335 -6.79 -8.70 -22.43
CA TYR A 335 -6.82 -8.95 -21.02
C TYR A 335 -8.20 -8.55 -20.51
N SER A 336 -8.91 -9.49 -19.93
CA SER A 336 -10.06 -9.18 -19.09
C SER A 336 -9.59 -8.22 -17.98
N VAL A 337 -9.70 -6.92 -18.25
CA VAL A 337 -9.44 -5.89 -17.25
C VAL A 337 -10.47 -6.13 -16.16
N GLU A 338 -10.00 -6.62 -15.03
CA GLU A 338 -10.83 -6.64 -13.83
C GLU A 338 -11.26 -5.20 -13.58
N LYS A 339 -12.56 -4.97 -13.70
CA LYS A 339 -13.15 -3.65 -13.41
C LYS A 339 -12.73 -3.25 -12.00
N ASN A 340 -11.96 -2.16 -11.94
CA ASN A 340 -11.69 -1.35 -10.76
C ASN A 340 -11.41 -2.10 -9.44
N PRO A 341 -10.15 -2.23 -9.00
CA PRO A 341 -9.82 -2.90 -7.74
C PRO A 341 -10.34 -2.15 -6.48
N MET A 342 -10.90 -0.96 -6.62
CA MET A 342 -11.63 -0.27 -5.55
C MET A 342 -13.15 -0.41 -5.66
N SER A 343 -13.71 -1.19 -6.57
CA SER A 343 -15.08 -1.61 -6.39
C SER A 343 -15.07 -2.66 -5.28
N PHE A 344 -15.58 -2.30 -4.13
CA PHE A 344 -16.00 -3.21 -3.06
C PHE A 344 -17.13 -4.12 -3.58
N ASP A 345 -16.87 -4.84 -4.67
CA ASP A 345 -17.86 -5.69 -5.30
C ASP A 345 -17.69 -7.11 -4.77
N TYR A 346 -18.79 -7.65 -4.31
CA TYR A 346 -18.88 -9.08 -4.11
C TYR A 346 -18.61 -9.79 -5.41
N LYS A 347 -17.75 -10.81 -5.42
CA LYS A 347 -17.46 -11.62 -6.60
C LYS A 347 -17.67 -13.09 -6.27
N LEU A 348 -18.28 -13.81 -7.16
CA LEU A 348 -18.38 -15.26 -7.14
C LEU A 348 -17.61 -15.79 -8.35
N LYS A 349 -16.53 -16.55 -8.11
CA LYS A 349 -15.68 -17.10 -9.17
C LYS A 349 -16.24 -18.44 -9.66
N GLN A 350 -15.83 -18.83 -10.87
CA GLN A 350 -16.08 -20.18 -11.37
C GLN A 350 -15.48 -21.21 -10.42
N ASN A 351 -16.25 -22.26 -10.10
CA ASN A 351 -15.75 -23.36 -9.27
C ASN A 351 -14.63 -24.12 -9.98
N TYR A 352 -13.68 -24.62 -9.21
CA TYR A 352 -12.59 -25.43 -9.75
C TYR A 352 -12.29 -26.62 -8.83
N PRO A 353 -12.12 -27.82 -9.42
CA PRO A 353 -12.28 -28.18 -10.84
C PRO A 353 -13.73 -28.09 -11.32
N ASN A 354 -13.93 -27.90 -12.62
CA ASN A 354 -15.23 -28.00 -13.29
C ASN A 354 -15.04 -28.51 -14.76
N PRO A 355 -15.51 -29.70 -15.15
CA PRO A 355 -16.24 -30.66 -14.30
C PRO A 355 -15.40 -31.18 -13.13
N PHE A 356 -16.09 -31.66 -12.09
CA PHE A 356 -15.42 -32.18 -10.89
C PHE A 356 -15.87 -33.61 -10.59
N ASN A 357 -15.02 -34.31 -9.84
CA ASN A 357 -15.31 -35.64 -9.31
C ASN A 357 -15.11 -35.57 -7.78
N LEU A 358 -16.12 -35.96 -7.02
CA LEU A 358 -16.24 -35.94 -5.57
C LEU A 358 -16.32 -34.53 -4.93
N ASN A 359 -15.51 -33.55 -5.32
CA ASN A 359 -15.56 -32.22 -4.74
C ASN A 359 -15.11 -31.12 -5.69
N THR A 360 -15.54 -29.90 -5.39
CA THR A 360 -15.11 -28.69 -6.09
C THR A 360 -15.03 -27.51 -5.11
N THR A 361 -14.14 -26.56 -5.39
CA THR A 361 -13.95 -25.36 -4.58
C THR A 361 -14.63 -24.18 -5.24
N LEU A 362 -15.49 -23.49 -4.47
CA LEU A 362 -16.09 -22.22 -4.83
C LEU A 362 -15.30 -21.11 -4.14
N SER A 363 -14.67 -20.26 -4.94
CA SER A 363 -13.96 -19.07 -4.43
C SER A 363 -14.81 -17.82 -4.63
N TYR A 364 -14.87 -16.98 -3.62
CA TYR A 364 -15.67 -15.76 -3.65
C TYR A 364 -14.99 -14.62 -2.90
N HIS A 365 -15.30 -13.39 -3.30
CA HIS A 365 -14.82 -12.20 -2.64
C HIS A 365 -15.95 -11.50 -1.91
N VAL A 366 -15.73 -11.23 -0.64
CA VAL A 366 -16.64 -10.49 0.24
C VAL A 366 -16.21 -9.03 0.23
N ALA A 367 -17.02 -8.18 -0.36
CA ALA A 367 -16.72 -6.75 -0.51
C ALA A 367 -16.68 -6.00 0.82
N ARG A 368 -17.60 -6.34 1.72
CA ARG A 368 -17.72 -5.78 3.09
C ARG A 368 -18.10 -6.90 4.04
N SER A 369 -17.48 -6.92 5.21
CA SER A 369 -17.85 -7.88 6.25
C SER A 369 -19.35 -7.85 6.52
N GLY A 370 -20.00 -9.01 6.48
CA GLY A 370 -21.45 -9.08 6.60
C GLY A 370 -22.01 -10.49 6.45
N MET A 371 -23.33 -10.60 6.42
CA MET A 371 -24.02 -11.86 6.22
C MET A 371 -23.92 -12.30 4.76
N ILE A 372 -23.38 -13.48 4.54
CA ILE A 372 -23.25 -14.13 3.24
C ILE A 372 -24.01 -15.43 3.24
N ASN A 373 -24.75 -15.68 2.15
CA ASN A 373 -25.32 -16.98 1.86
C ASN A 373 -24.76 -17.51 0.54
N ILE A 374 -24.26 -18.74 0.53
CA ILE A 374 -23.88 -19.47 -0.68
C ILE A 374 -24.57 -20.81 -0.66
N SER A 375 -25.40 -21.04 -1.67
CA SER A 375 -26.23 -22.25 -1.77
C SER A 375 -26.14 -22.88 -3.16
N ILE A 376 -26.26 -24.19 -3.21
CA ILE A 376 -26.28 -25.04 -4.43
C ILE A 376 -27.73 -25.34 -4.80
N TYR A 377 -28.06 -25.28 -6.07
CA TYR A 377 -29.38 -25.53 -6.64
C TYR A 377 -29.31 -26.50 -7.79
N ASP A 378 -30.34 -27.32 -7.94
CA ASP A 378 -30.53 -28.14 -9.14
C ASP A 378 -31.14 -27.35 -10.32
N LEU A 379 -31.31 -27.99 -11.47
CA LEU A 379 -31.88 -27.37 -12.67
C LEU A 379 -33.37 -26.94 -12.49
N MET A 380 -34.05 -27.43 -11.48
CA MET A 380 -35.43 -27.05 -11.15
C MET A 380 -35.48 -25.89 -10.10
N GLY A 381 -34.30 -25.39 -9.68
CA GLY A 381 -34.19 -24.33 -8.70
C GLY A 381 -34.43 -24.77 -7.24
N ARG A 382 -34.42 -26.08 -6.97
CA ARG A 382 -34.52 -26.59 -5.60
C ARG A 382 -33.17 -26.45 -4.91
N ASN A 383 -33.18 -25.94 -3.66
CA ASN A 383 -31.96 -25.89 -2.84
C ASN A 383 -31.49 -27.33 -2.53
N ILE A 384 -30.25 -27.61 -2.81
CA ILE A 384 -29.59 -28.90 -2.57
C ILE A 384 -28.72 -28.83 -1.33
N LYS A 385 -27.90 -27.77 -1.19
CA LYS A 385 -27.01 -27.59 -0.06
C LYS A 385 -26.72 -26.11 0.21
N THR A 386 -26.73 -25.72 1.46
CA THR A 386 -26.26 -24.41 1.89
C THR A 386 -24.84 -24.52 2.40
N LEU A 387 -23.89 -24.00 1.62
CA LEU A 387 -22.46 -24.08 1.93
C LEU A 387 -21.99 -23.02 2.92
N VAL A 388 -22.55 -21.81 2.82
CA VAL A 388 -22.25 -20.68 3.72
C VAL A 388 -23.56 -20.00 4.09
N ASN A 389 -23.80 -19.80 5.37
CA ASN A 389 -24.91 -18.98 5.86
C ASN A 389 -24.48 -18.34 7.18
N GLY A 390 -23.83 -17.20 7.10
CA GLY A 390 -23.29 -16.54 8.28
C GLY A 390 -22.47 -15.30 7.97
N PHE A 391 -21.99 -14.69 9.05
CA PHE A 391 -21.12 -13.52 8.95
C PHE A 391 -19.74 -13.92 8.41
N GLN A 392 -19.31 -13.23 7.35
CA GLN A 392 -18.01 -13.39 6.72
C GLN A 392 -17.25 -12.08 6.76
N LYS A 393 -15.93 -12.15 7.00
CA LYS A 393 -15.04 -10.98 6.90
C LYS A 393 -14.85 -10.62 5.42
N SER A 394 -14.57 -9.32 5.17
CA SER A 394 -14.17 -8.86 3.83
C SER A 394 -12.87 -9.57 3.37
N GLY A 395 -12.77 -9.80 2.07
CA GLY A 395 -11.62 -10.45 1.45
C GLY A 395 -11.97 -11.66 0.58
N LEU A 396 -10.93 -12.28 0.02
CA LEU A 396 -11.05 -13.49 -0.78
C LEU A 396 -11.14 -14.71 0.15
N THR A 397 -12.16 -15.54 -0.06
CA THR A 397 -12.35 -16.77 0.71
C THR A 397 -12.89 -17.89 -0.19
N SER A 398 -12.94 -19.11 0.31
CA SER A 398 -13.44 -20.24 -0.44
C SER A 398 -14.16 -21.25 0.43
N VAL A 399 -15.03 -22.04 -0.19
CA VAL A 399 -15.73 -23.15 0.43
C VAL A 399 -15.73 -24.34 -0.52
N VAL A 400 -15.64 -25.53 0.04
CA VAL A 400 -15.66 -26.78 -0.74
C VAL A 400 -17.06 -27.36 -0.73
N TRP A 401 -17.55 -27.79 -1.91
CA TRP A 401 -18.71 -28.63 -2.02
C TRP A 401 -18.29 -30.07 -2.35
N ASP A 402 -18.79 -31.01 -1.57
CA ASP A 402 -18.46 -32.43 -1.58
C ASP A 402 -19.49 -33.29 -2.34
N ALA A 403 -20.26 -32.65 -3.23
CA ALA A 403 -21.36 -33.30 -3.97
C ALA A 403 -22.41 -33.99 -3.09
N THR A 404 -22.64 -33.47 -1.88
CA THR A 404 -23.72 -33.96 -0.99
C THR A 404 -24.82 -32.89 -0.83
N ASN A 405 -26.02 -33.31 -0.43
CA ASN A 405 -27.10 -32.42 -0.01
C ASN A 405 -26.94 -32.02 1.48
N ASP A 406 -27.85 -31.20 2.01
CA ASP A 406 -27.85 -30.77 3.43
C ASP A 406 -28.00 -31.93 4.42
N GLU A 407 -28.52 -33.06 4.00
CA GLU A 407 -28.66 -34.27 4.83
C GLU A 407 -27.40 -35.17 4.75
N GLY A 408 -26.39 -34.79 3.96
CA GLY A 408 -25.14 -35.52 3.77
C GLY A 408 -25.23 -36.68 2.76
N HIS A 409 -26.30 -36.78 2.02
CA HIS A 409 -26.46 -37.80 0.95
C HIS A 409 -25.83 -37.31 -0.36
N GLU A 410 -25.14 -38.21 -1.07
CA GLU A 410 -24.59 -37.90 -2.39
C GLU A 410 -25.70 -37.51 -3.38
N VAL A 411 -25.42 -36.50 -4.19
CA VAL A 411 -26.32 -36.04 -5.26
C VAL A 411 -25.97 -36.69 -6.59
N ALA A 412 -26.96 -36.83 -7.49
CA ALA A 412 -26.75 -37.40 -8.79
C ALA A 412 -25.76 -36.59 -9.63
N ALA A 413 -25.01 -37.25 -10.50
CA ALA A 413 -24.19 -36.54 -11.48
C ALA A 413 -25.07 -35.68 -12.39
N GLY A 414 -24.69 -34.41 -12.59
CA GLY A 414 -25.48 -33.48 -13.36
C GLY A 414 -24.99 -32.04 -13.30
N LEU A 415 -25.82 -31.13 -13.80
CA LEU A 415 -25.60 -29.70 -13.73
C LEU A 415 -26.24 -29.14 -12.47
N TYR A 416 -25.49 -28.30 -11.77
CA TYR A 416 -25.91 -27.56 -10.61
C TYR A 416 -25.56 -26.10 -10.77
N PHE A 417 -26.38 -25.24 -10.18
CA PHE A 417 -26.08 -23.82 -10.04
C PHE A 417 -25.69 -23.52 -8.61
N TYR A 418 -24.81 -22.57 -8.41
CA TYR A 418 -24.53 -22.02 -7.11
C TYR A 418 -24.79 -20.52 -7.10
N LYS A 419 -25.31 -20.02 -6.00
CA LYS A 419 -25.73 -18.64 -5.85
C LYS A 419 -25.11 -18.04 -4.60
N MET A 420 -24.56 -16.84 -4.74
CA MET A 420 -24.10 -16.01 -3.63
C MET A 420 -25.07 -14.86 -3.42
N GLU A 421 -25.47 -14.64 -2.18
CA GLU A 421 -26.27 -13.50 -1.73
C GLU A 421 -25.54 -12.78 -0.60
N ALA A 422 -25.45 -11.43 -0.71
CA ALA A 422 -24.81 -10.55 0.26
C ALA A 422 -25.52 -9.18 0.27
N GLY A 423 -26.43 -8.95 1.21
CA GLY A 423 -27.28 -7.77 1.18
C GLY A 423 -28.11 -7.68 -0.11
N ASN A 424 -27.89 -6.63 -0.90
CA ASN A 424 -28.55 -6.44 -2.20
C ASN A 424 -27.82 -7.12 -3.38
N PHE A 425 -26.63 -7.68 -3.13
CA PHE A 425 -25.88 -8.40 -4.16
C PHE A 425 -26.41 -9.82 -4.34
N ARG A 426 -26.58 -10.22 -5.60
CA ARG A 426 -26.92 -11.60 -5.98
C ARG A 426 -26.15 -11.99 -7.23
N ARG A 427 -25.51 -13.17 -7.21
CA ARG A 427 -24.84 -13.74 -8.37
C ARG A 427 -24.97 -15.26 -8.39
N THR A 428 -25.20 -15.78 -9.57
CA THR A 428 -25.25 -17.21 -9.89
C THR A 428 -24.15 -17.56 -10.87
#